data_f9ab09cf34bd437c3b8fa8b6174ef911
#
_entry.id   f9ab09cf34bd437c3b8fa8b6174ef911
#
_cell.length_a   1.000
_cell.length_b   1.000
_cell.length_c   1.000
_cell.angle_alpha   90.00
_cell.angle_beta   90.00
_cell.angle_gamma   90.00
#
_symmetry.space_group_name_H-M   'P 1'
#
loop_
_entity.id
_entity.type
_entity.pdbx_description
1 polymer ?
#
loop_
_entity_poly.entity_id
_entity_poly.type
_entity_poly.pdbx_seq_one_letter_code
_entity_poly.pdbx_strand_id
1 'polypeptide(L)'
;IAHELMVPGTQCYDRLKAEFGTEDIYQKDGFFDRIKLAQVIFSDDEKRKKLNGIVHPAVRKYVIGQAAYERKEGKIKLLVLEAAILIEEHYDEICDELWYIYTSEENRRIRLKKQRNYSDEKISEIFNSQLTDEKFRKACRVVIDNNGTIEAAAAQIEAALMLPHSM
;
A
#
# COMPACT_ATOMS: atom_id res chain seq x y z
N ILE A 1 -0.61 -6.49 -6.41
CA ILE A 1 -2.08 -6.35 -6.68
C ILE A 1 -2.33 -5.19 -7.65
N ALA A 2 -2.08 -3.91 -7.33
CA ALA A 2 -2.41 -2.80 -8.21
C ALA A 2 -1.86 -2.98 -9.64
N HIS A 3 -0.61 -3.39 -9.77
CA HIS A 3 0.00 -3.66 -11.09
C HIS A 3 -0.67 -4.78 -11.87
N GLU A 4 -1.15 -5.82 -11.20
CA GLU A 4 -1.85 -6.95 -11.80
C GLU A 4 -3.25 -6.55 -12.29
N LEU A 5 -3.85 -5.57 -11.64
CA LEU A 5 -5.14 -5.01 -12.04
C LEU A 5 -5.02 -3.98 -13.18
N MET A 6 -3.83 -3.45 -13.44
CA MET A 6 -3.56 -2.46 -14.48
C MET A 6 -3.00 -3.08 -15.77
N VAL A 7 -3.29 -4.35 -16.05
CA VAL A 7 -2.86 -5.03 -17.27
C VAL A 7 -4.02 -5.19 -18.26
N PRO A 8 -3.75 -5.26 -19.58
CA PRO A 8 -4.78 -5.50 -20.60
C PRO A 8 -5.68 -6.69 -20.26
N GLY A 9 -6.98 -6.53 -20.46
CA GLY A 9 -7.99 -7.55 -20.17
C GLY A 9 -8.60 -7.44 -18.77
N THR A 10 -8.20 -6.47 -17.95
CA THR A 10 -8.84 -6.19 -16.66
C THR A 10 -9.77 -4.97 -16.73
N GLN A 11 -10.84 -4.98 -15.95
CA GLN A 11 -11.76 -3.83 -15.88
C GLN A 11 -11.06 -2.53 -15.42
N CYS A 12 -10.06 -2.65 -14.53
CA CYS A 12 -9.27 -1.50 -14.09
C CYS A 12 -8.47 -0.90 -15.25
N TYR A 13 -7.81 -1.75 -16.06
CA TYR A 13 -7.09 -1.31 -17.24
C TYR A 13 -8.02 -0.60 -18.25
N ASP A 14 -9.19 -1.17 -18.53
CA ASP A 14 -10.13 -0.59 -19.49
C ASP A 14 -10.60 0.81 -19.06
N ARG A 15 -10.87 1.00 -17.78
CA ARG A 15 -11.23 2.30 -17.21
C ARG A 15 -10.06 3.29 -17.28
N LEU A 16 -8.84 2.86 -16.95
CA LEU A 16 -7.65 3.70 -17.07
C LEU A 16 -7.39 4.08 -18.52
N LYS A 17 -7.58 3.14 -19.45
CA LYS A 17 -7.45 3.39 -20.89
C LYS A 17 -8.50 4.39 -21.40
N ALA A 18 -9.72 4.33 -20.89
CA ALA A 18 -10.74 5.31 -21.24
C ALA A 18 -10.39 6.72 -20.73
N GLU A 19 -9.79 6.83 -19.53
CA GLU A 19 -9.43 8.12 -18.92
C GLU A 19 -8.13 8.72 -19.49
N PHE A 20 -7.13 7.88 -19.76
CA PHE A 20 -5.78 8.29 -20.15
C PHE A 20 -5.40 7.88 -21.58
N GLY A 21 -6.36 7.46 -22.41
CA GLY A 21 -6.11 6.91 -23.74
C GLY A 21 -5.45 7.87 -24.74
N THR A 22 -5.53 9.18 -24.49
CA THR A 22 -4.89 10.22 -25.30
C THR A 22 -3.46 10.55 -24.88
N GLU A 23 -3.02 10.02 -23.75
CA GLU A 23 -1.67 10.26 -23.21
C GLU A 23 -0.66 9.27 -23.83
N ASP A 24 0.57 9.72 -24.03
CA ASP A 24 1.68 8.84 -24.50
C ASP A 24 2.26 8.04 -23.32
N ILE A 25 1.45 7.15 -22.76
CA ILE A 25 1.80 6.33 -21.58
C ILE A 25 1.76 4.83 -21.84
N TYR A 26 1.66 4.43 -23.12
CA TYR A 26 1.56 3.02 -23.50
C TYR A 26 2.85 2.52 -24.16
N GLN A 27 3.16 1.27 -23.91
CA GLN A 27 4.16 0.51 -24.66
C GLN A 27 3.53 -0.03 -25.97
N LYS A 28 4.38 -0.54 -26.87
CA LYS A 28 3.94 -1.09 -28.18
C LYS A 28 3.00 -2.29 -28.03
N ASP A 29 3.11 -3.03 -26.94
CA ASP A 29 2.28 -4.20 -26.60
C ASP A 29 0.97 -3.82 -25.88
N GLY A 30 0.72 -2.53 -25.68
CA GLY A 30 -0.47 -2.01 -25.04
C GLY A 30 -0.42 -1.92 -23.51
N PHE A 31 0.65 -2.38 -22.88
CA PHE A 31 0.83 -2.17 -21.43
C PHE A 31 1.16 -0.72 -21.10
N PHE A 32 0.88 -0.30 -19.86
CA PHE A 32 1.33 1.00 -19.39
C PHE A 32 2.85 1.06 -19.26
N ASP A 33 3.45 2.10 -19.83
CA ASP A 33 4.82 2.49 -19.54
C ASP A 33 4.82 3.17 -18.16
N ARG A 34 5.36 2.49 -17.15
CA ARG A 34 5.33 2.96 -15.75
C ARG A 34 6.08 4.28 -15.55
N ILE A 35 7.14 4.51 -16.30
CA ILE A 35 7.95 5.73 -16.19
C ILE A 35 7.13 6.89 -16.73
N LYS A 36 6.56 6.74 -17.91
CA LYS A 36 5.72 7.76 -18.55
C LYS A 36 4.45 8.03 -17.72
N LEU A 37 3.77 6.98 -17.26
CA LEU A 37 2.59 7.13 -16.40
C LEU A 37 2.94 7.89 -15.10
N ALA A 38 4.06 7.53 -14.46
CA ALA A 38 4.53 8.24 -13.28
C ALA A 38 4.79 9.72 -13.56
N GLN A 39 5.43 10.06 -14.67
CA GLN A 39 5.67 11.45 -15.06
C GLN A 39 4.37 12.23 -15.23
N VAL A 40 3.37 11.65 -15.91
CA VAL A 40 2.08 12.27 -16.13
C VAL A 40 1.32 12.53 -14.82
N ILE A 41 1.31 11.57 -13.89
CA ILE A 41 0.57 11.71 -12.64
C ILE A 41 1.33 12.51 -11.56
N PHE A 42 2.67 12.58 -11.62
CA PHE A 42 3.44 13.40 -10.69
C PHE A 42 3.43 14.89 -11.06
N SER A 43 3.23 15.21 -12.32
CA SER A 43 3.15 16.60 -12.79
C SER A 43 1.74 17.20 -12.70
N ASP A 44 0.70 16.39 -12.42
CA ASP A 44 -0.69 16.82 -12.46
C ASP A 44 -1.50 16.13 -11.35
N ASP A 45 -1.88 16.89 -10.34
CA ASP A 45 -2.64 16.42 -9.18
C ASP A 45 -4.04 15.92 -9.55
N GLU A 46 -4.69 16.50 -10.56
CA GLU A 46 -6.00 16.03 -11.02
C GLU A 46 -5.90 14.69 -11.74
N LYS A 47 -4.87 14.50 -12.56
CA LYS A 47 -4.59 13.19 -13.19
C LYS A 47 -4.27 12.14 -12.11
N ARG A 48 -3.51 12.51 -11.09
CA ARG A 48 -3.24 11.62 -9.96
C ARG A 48 -4.51 11.22 -9.21
N LYS A 49 -5.41 12.16 -8.93
CA LYS A 49 -6.70 11.88 -8.30
C LYS A 49 -7.57 10.96 -9.15
N LYS A 50 -7.62 11.18 -10.46
CA LYS A 50 -8.37 10.34 -11.40
C LYS A 50 -7.83 8.90 -11.43
N LEU A 51 -6.51 8.73 -11.52
CA LEU A 51 -5.87 7.42 -11.47
C LEU A 51 -6.21 6.71 -10.15
N ASN A 52 -6.03 7.39 -9.02
CA ASN A 52 -6.33 6.84 -7.70
C ASN A 52 -7.82 6.46 -7.56
N GLY A 53 -8.72 7.30 -8.06
CA GLY A 53 -10.16 7.04 -8.08
C GLY A 53 -10.58 5.82 -8.92
N ILE A 54 -9.71 5.32 -9.79
CA ILE A 54 -9.93 4.09 -10.55
C ILE A 54 -9.23 2.90 -9.87
N VAL A 55 -7.96 3.07 -9.49
CA VAL A 55 -7.11 1.98 -9.00
C VAL A 55 -7.48 1.58 -7.57
N HIS A 56 -7.68 2.53 -6.64
CA HIS A 56 -7.95 2.20 -5.23
C HIS A 56 -9.23 1.39 -5.05
N PRO A 57 -10.38 1.75 -5.67
CA PRO A 57 -11.57 0.91 -5.60
C PRO A 57 -11.40 -0.48 -6.22
N ALA A 58 -10.61 -0.59 -7.30
CA ALA A 58 -10.33 -1.88 -7.93
C ALA A 58 -9.50 -2.79 -7.00
N VAL A 59 -8.47 -2.22 -6.36
CA VAL A 59 -7.66 -2.95 -5.36
C VAL A 59 -8.52 -3.36 -4.16
N ARG A 60 -9.34 -2.44 -3.62
CA ARG A 60 -10.23 -2.74 -2.49
C ARG A 60 -11.20 -3.88 -2.83
N LYS A 61 -11.82 -3.85 -4.00
CA LYS A 61 -12.71 -4.92 -4.47
C LYS A 61 -11.99 -6.25 -4.57
N TYR A 62 -10.77 -6.27 -5.10
CA TYR A 62 -9.95 -7.46 -5.20
C TYR A 62 -9.63 -8.03 -3.80
N VAL A 63 -9.20 -7.18 -2.87
CA VAL A 63 -8.86 -7.59 -1.49
C VAL A 63 -10.08 -8.18 -0.77
N ILE A 64 -11.24 -7.53 -0.87
CA ILE A 64 -12.49 -8.05 -0.28
C ILE A 64 -12.85 -9.41 -0.88
N GLY A 65 -12.75 -9.56 -2.20
CA GLY A 65 -13.00 -10.82 -2.88
C GLY A 65 -12.06 -11.93 -2.46
N GLN A 66 -10.76 -11.62 -2.33
CA GLN A 66 -9.76 -12.57 -1.88
C GLN A 66 -9.99 -12.98 -0.42
N ALA A 67 -10.28 -12.03 0.46
CA ALA A 67 -10.59 -12.32 1.86
C ALA A 67 -11.84 -13.20 2.00
N ALA A 68 -12.88 -12.93 1.22
CA ALA A 68 -14.10 -13.76 1.20
C ALA A 68 -13.82 -15.18 0.69
N TYR A 69 -13.00 -15.31 -0.35
CA TYR A 69 -12.58 -16.60 -0.89
C TYR A 69 -11.82 -17.43 0.16
N GLU A 70 -10.77 -16.84 0.78
CA GLU A 70 -9.98 -17.53 1.79
C GLU A 70 -10.79 -17.92 3.04
N ARG A 71 -11.72 -17.06 3.45
CA ARG A 71 -12.64 -17.34 4.56
C ARG A 71 -13.56 -18.54 4.23
N LYS A 72 -14.04 -18.64 2.99
CA LYS A 72 -14.86 -19.76 2.52
C LYS A 72 -14.07 -21.05 2.44
N GLU A 73 -12.85 -21.01 1.93
CA GLU A 73 -11.96 -22.18 1.84
C GLU A 73 -11.53 -22.70 3.22
N GLY A 74 -11.38 -21.83 4.21
CA GLY A 74 -11.02 -22.20 5.58
C GLY A 74 -9.65 -22.85 5.74
N LYS A 75 -8.74 -22.66 4.77
CA LYS A 75 -7.42 -23.34 4.74
C LYS A 75 -6.33 -22.55 5.43
N ILE A 76 -6.50 -21.24 5.55
CA ILE A 76 -5.53 -20.33 6.18
C ILE A 76 -6.08 -19.83 7.51
N LYS A 77 -5.18 -19.56 8.45
CA LYS A 77 -5.53 -18.98 9.76
C LYS A 77 -5.43 -17.46 9.76
N LEU A 78 -4.62 -16.91 8.87
CA LEU A 78 -4.32 -15.49 8.82
C LEU A 78 -4.13 -15.06 7.37
N LEU A 79 -4.78 -13.96 6.98
CA LEU A 79 -4.54 -13.24 5.75
C LEU A 79 -3.89 -11.90 6.09
N VAL A 80 -2.68 -11.67 5.60
CA VAL A 80 -1.95 -10.42 5.83
C VAL A 80 -2.02 -9.53 4.60
N LEU A 81 -2.47 -8.30 4.79
CA LEU A 81 -2.44 -7.25 3.78
C LEU A 81 -1.39 -6.19 4.16
N GLU A 82 -0.42 -5.97 3.27
CA GLU A 82 0.55 -4.89 3.42
C GLU A 82 0.30 -3.80 2.39
N ALA A 83 0.06 -2.58 2.85
CA ALA A 83 -0.02 -1.40 2.01
C ALA A 83 0.32 -0.12 2.77
N ALA A 84 0.75 0.91 2.04
CA ALA A 84 1.19 2.18 2.62
C ALA A 84 0.04 3.10 3.05
N ILE A 85 -1.18 2.86 2.55
CA ILE A 85 -2.32 3.77 2.69
C ILE A 85 -3.57 3.08 3.26
N LEU A 86 -3.38 2.09 4.13
CA LEU A 86 -4.50 1.30 4.68
C LEU A 86 -5.47 2.18 5.49
N ILE A 87 -4.94 3.12 6.25
CA ILE A 87 -5.75 4.02 7.10
C ILE A 87 -6.49 5.04 6.23
N GLU A 88 -5.79 5.66 5.28
CA GLU A 88 -6.36 6.67 4.37
C GLU A 88 -7.47 6.10 3.49
N GLU A 89 -7.38 4.83 3.13
CA GLU A 89 -8.35 4.11 2.31
C GLU A 89 -9.36 3.29 3.13
N HIS A 90 -9.45 3.55 4.44
CA HIS A 90 -10.44 2.95 5.35
C HIS A 90 -10.44 1.41 5.33
N TYR A 91 -9.27 0.78 5.36
CA TYR A 91 -9.17 -0.67 5.43
C TYR A 91 -9.48 -1.23 6.82
N ASP A 92 -9.58 -0.38 7.84
CA ASP A 92 -10.15 -0.71 9.15
C ASP A 92 -11.60 -1.22 9.09
N GLU A 93 -12.34 -0.90 8.02
CA GLU A 93 -13.69 -1.43 7.78
C GLU A 93 -13.71 -2.87 7.26
N ILE A 94 -12.59 -3.39 6.76
CA ILE A 94 -12.51 -4.72 6.13
C ILE A 94 -11.45 -5.65 6.74
N CYS A 95 -10.51 -5.09 7.48
CA CYS A 95 -9.52 -5.85 8.25
C CYS A 95 -10.01 -6.02 9.68
N ASP A 96 -9.78 -7.19 10.26
CA ASP A 96 -10.11 -7.43 11.67
C ASP A 96 -9.23 -6.58 12.60
N GLU A 97 -7.99 -6.31 12.18
CA GLU A 97 -7.04 -5.46 12.91
C GLU A 97 -6.10 -4.71 11.95
N LEU A 98 -5.69 -3.51 12.33
CA LEU A 98 -4.56 -2.80 11.73
C LEU A 98 -3.36 -2.83 12.66
N TRP A 99 -2.18 -3.10 12.08
CA TRP A 99 -0.91 -3.14 12.79
C TRP A 99 0.03 -2.09 12.23
N TYR A 100 0.71 -1.37 13.10
CA TYR A 100 1.71 -0.38 12.73
C TYR A 100 3.12 -0.94 12.91
N ILE A 101 3.84 -1.10 11.81
CA ILE A 101 5.26 -1.48 11.84
C ILE A 101 6.07 -0.19 11.96
N TYR A 102 6.38 0.18 13.20
CA TYR A 102 7.05 1.42 13.52
C TYR A 102 8.56 1.34 13.25
N THR A 103 9.08 2.35 12.59
CA THR A 103 10.52 2.61 12.47
C THR A 103 10.74 4.11 12.67
N SER A 104 11.71 4.50 13.50
CA SER A 104 12.05 5.90 13.71
C SER A 104 12.41 6.61 12.40
N GLU A 105 12.19 7.91 12.35
CA GLU A 105 12.51 8.71 11.15
C GLU A 105 13.99 8.57 10.78
N GLU A 106 14.88 8.59 11.77
CA GLU A 106 16.32 8.42 11.58
C GLU A 106 16.63 7.09 10.88
N ASN A 107 16.11 5.97 11.41
CA ASN A 107 16.34 4.65 10.83
C ASN A 107 15.69 4.49 9.45
N ARG A 108 14.51 5.06 9.23
CA ARG A 108 13.88 5.09 7.89
C ARG A 108 14.75 5.85 6.90
N ARG A 109 15.29 7.01 7.28
CA ARG A 109 16.18 7.84 6.46
C ARG A 109 17.44 7.08 6.08
N ILE A 110 18.09 6.41 7.04
CA ILE A 110 19.26 5.57 6.80
C ILE A 110 18.95 4.44 5.81
N ARG A 111 17.84 3.71 6.04
CA ARG A 111 17.42 2.60 5.17
C ARG A 111 17.10 3.06 3.74
N LEU A 112 16.39 4.18 3.56
CA LEU A 112 16.03 4.72 2.25
C LEU A 112 17.28 5.19 1.47
N LYS A 113 18.23 5.84 2.13
CA LYS A 113 19.53 6.19 1.52
C LYS A 113 20.28 4.96 1.07
N LYS A 114 20.42 3.97 1.96
CA LYS A 114 21.21 2.76 1.69
C LYS A 114 20.59 1.86 0.62
N GLN A 115 19.28 1.66 0.65
CA GLN A 115 18.60 0.67 -0.20
C GLN A 115 18.06 1.27 -1.50
N ARG A 116 17.69 2.55 -1.51
CA ARG A 116 17.03 3.23 -2.64
C ARG A 116 17.87 4.35 -3.23
N ASN A 117 18.98 4.70 -2.59
CA ASN A 117 19.83 5.83 -2.98
C ASN A 117 19.04 7.15 -3.13
N TYR A 118 18.05 7.38 -2.25
CA TYR A 118 17.26 8.61 -2.27
C TYR A 118 18.01 9.76 -1.62
N SER A 119 17.85 10.99 -2.18
CA SER A 119 18.35 12.22 -1.58
C SER A 119 17.56 12.60 -0.32
N ASP A 120 18.13 13.49 0.50
CA ASP A 120 17.46 13.98 1.71
C ASP A 120 16.17 14.74 1.40
N GLU A 121 16.15 15.49 0.31
CA GLU A 121 14.97 16.21 -0.18
C GLU A 121 13.85 15.22 -0.50
N LYS A 122 14.16 14.17 -1.29
CA LYS A 122 13.20 13.16 -1.68
C LYS A 122 12.64 12.40 -0.48
N ILE A 123 13.49 12.09 0.50
CA ILE A 123 13.07 11.42 1.74
C ILE A 123 12.14 12.33 2.55
N SER A 124 12.44 13.62 2.64
CA SER A 124 11.61 14.59 3.35
C SER A 124 10.24 14.77 2.68
N GLU A 125 10.17 14.82 1.35
CA GLU A 125 8.91 14.82 0.60
C GLU A 125 8.04 13.59 0.93
N ILE A 126 8.67 12.39 0.95
CA ILE A 126 7.98 11.15 1.29
C ILE A 126 7.42 11.22 2.71
N PHE A 127 8.20 11.67 3.69
CA PHE A 127 7.74 11.75 5.08
C PHE A 127 6.61 12.76 5.25
N ASN A 128 6.70 13.91 4.58
CA ASN A 128 5.65 14.95 4.61
C ASN A 128 4.34 14.48 3.96
N SER A 129 4.38 13.50 3.06
CA SER A 129 3.20 12.95 2.42
C SER A 129 2.50 11.84 3.21
N GLN A 130 3.13 11.33 4.27
CA GLN A 130 2.61 10.25 5.10
C GLN A 130 1.83 10.80 6.31
N LEU A 131 0.99 9.95 6.89
CA LEU A 131 0.37 10.24 8.19
C LEU A 131 1.44 10.34 9.28
N THR A 132 1.12 11.11 10.33
CA THR A 132 1.99 11.23 11.52
C THR A 132 2.03 9.93 12.32
N ASP A 133 3.11 9.70 13.06
CA ASP A 133 3.25 8.57 13.98
C ASP A 133 2.07 8.47 14.97
N GLU A 134 1.60 9.61 15.47
CA GLU A 134 0.44 9.69 16.36
C GLU A 134 -0.83 9.14 15.70
N LYS A 135 -1.09 9.48 14.44
CA LYS A 135 -2.24 8.98 13.70
C LYS A 135 -2.17 7.48 13.47
N PHE A 136 -0.99 6.95 13.13
CA PHE A 136 -0.79 5.52 13.02
C PHE A 136 -1.04 4.79 14.35
N ARG A 137 -0.48 5.28 15.45
CA ARG A 137 -0.67 4.69 16.79
C ARG A 137 -2.12 4.71 17.24
N LYS A 138 -2.86 5.75 16.88
CA LYS A 138 -4.28 5.87 17.21
C LYS A 138 -5.15 4.90 16.42
N ALA A 139 -4.81 4.66 15.15
CA ALA A 139 -5.59 3.81 14.25
C ALA A 139 -5.25 2.32 14.38
N CYS A 140 -4.05 1.99 14.84
CA CYS A 140 -3.57 0.62 14.89
C CYS A 140 -3.62 0.06 16.30
N ARG A 141 -4.14 -1.17 16.46
CA ARG A 141 -4.21 -1.87 17.75
C ARG A 141 -2.83 -2.31 18.24
N VAL A 142 -1.99 -2.75 17.33
CA VAL A 142 -0.66 -3.29 17.62
C VAL A 142 0.41 -2.41 16.98
N VAL A 143 1.46 -2.12 17.74
CA VAL A 143 2.65 -1.42 17.25
C VAL A 143 3.84 -2.34 17.40
N ILE A 144 4.49 -2.67 16.30
CA ILE A 144 5.72 -3.48 16.25
C ILE A 144 6.90 -2.54 16.07
N ASP A 145 7.84 -2.54 17.01
CA ASP A 145 9.08 -1.77 16.88
C ASP A 145 10.05 -2.50 15.95
N ASN A 146 10.28 -1.90 14.77
CA ASN A 146 11.19 -2.40 13.75
C ASN A 146 12.49 -1.58 13.66
N ASN A 147 12.94 -1.00 14.79
CA ASN A 147 14.23 -0.29 14.85
C ASN A 147 15.42 -1.23 15.08
N GLY A 148 15.18 -2.37 15.70
CA GLY A 148 16.18 -3.36 16.06
C GLY A 148 16.44 -4.40 14.96
N THR A 149 16.65 -5.64 15.41
CA THR A 149 16.90 -6.80 14.53
C THR A 149 15.58 -7.41 14.03
N ILE A 150 15.67 -8.23 12.99
CA ILE A 150 14.52 -8.97 12.45
C ILE A 150 13.96 -9.93 13.50
N GLU A 151 14.84 -10.58 14.29
CA GLU A 151 14.45 -11.51 15.36
C GLU A 151 13.64 -10.80 16.45
N ALA A 152 14.04 -9.57 16.82
CA ALA A 152 13.31 -8.78 17.80
C ALA A 152 11.91 -8.35 17.29
N ALA A 153 11.79 -8.01 16.01
CA ALA A 153 10.50 -7.72 15.40
C ALA A 153 9.63 -8.98 15.29
N ALA A 154 10.21 -10.11 14.90
CA ALA A 154 9.51 -11.40 14.82
C ALA A 154 8.95 -11.84 16.18
N ALA A 155 9.73 -11.73 17.25
CA ALA A 155 9.27 -12.06 18.60
C ALA A 155 8.06 -11.19 19.05
N GLN A 156 8.04 -9.90 18.68
CA GLN A 156 6.89 -9.02 18.95
C GLN A 156 5.66 -9.45 18.14
N ILE A 157 5.83 -9.84 16.88
CA ILE A 157 4.73 -10.33 16.02
C ILE A 157 4.15 -11.63 16.60
N GLU A 158 5.00 -12.58 16.97
CA GLU A 158 4.57 -13.83 17.59
C GLU A 158 3.79 -13.60 18.89
N ALA A 159 4.29 -12.73 19.75
CA ALA A 159 3.61 -12.38 20.99
C ALA A 159 2.24 -11.72 20.71
N ALA A 160 2.17 -10.82 19.74
CA ALA A 160 0.93 -10.13 19.38
C ALA A 160 -0.12 -11.09 18.78
N LEU A 161 0.29 -12.08 17.99
CA LEU A 161 -0.59 -13.11 17.43
C LEU A 161 -1.18 -14.06 18.47
N MET A 162 -0.55 -14.16 19.66
CA MET A 162 -1.05 -14.95 20.78
C MET A 162 -2.08 -14.21 21.65
N LEU A 163 -2.19 -12.89 21.48
CA LEU A 163 -3.20 -12.12 22.22
C LEU A 163 -4.62 -12.42 21.71
N PRO A 164 -5.62 -12.47 22.59
CA PRO A 164 -6.99 -12.66 22.16
C PRO A 164 -7.40 -11.52 21.23
N HIS A 165 -7.87 -11.86 20.04
CA HIS A 165 -8.45 -10.89 19.12
C HIS A 165 -9.76 -10.38 19.73
N SER A 166 -9.98 -9.07 19.76
CA SER A 166 -11.27 -8.51 20.17
C SER A 166 -12.30 -8.87 19.10
N MET A 167 -13.30 -9.65 19.47
CA MET A 167 -14.48 -9.88 18.65
C MET A 167 -15.30 -8.59 18.53
#